data_ba16e65c32694c8aa22b32fa2af31f44
#
_entry.id   ba16e65c32694c8aa22b32fa2af31f44
#
_cell.length_a   1.000
_cell.length_b   1.000
_cell.length_c   1.000
_cell.angle_alpha   90.00
_cell.angle_beta   90.00
_cell.angle_gamma   90.00
#
_symmetry.space_group_name_H-M   'P 1'
#
loop_
_entity.id
_entity.type
_entity.pdbx_description
1 polymer ?
#
loop_
_entity_poly.entity_id
_entity_poly.type
_entity_poly.pdbx_seq_one_letter_code
_entity_poly.pdbx_strand_id
1 'polypeptide(L)'
;MTLLHAHDYGGDGPQLVLLHGFTRSLTDWDAAAALLTAGHRVLAVDLPGHGRSPGISPWTIPTVVRHIADTLDAHGVPEAVVVGHSLGGLVAVEYARANPDRARARAAVNLDGFWWEREYPGAERVSEVLLASAGTIAPPEYIEEQVINSARLGIPADRAEAATRAAARPLPDGKWQRLPERAEALEILDELHRLGALGVTTWLDGVDCPLLLVQAGRRLPPAPGMEWFDDFSARFARGVSDELAALSRTRPTISVNRIDATHPMILETPEAVATLVAGFVRGLPDRRIRHS
;
A
#
# COMPACT_ATOMS: atom_id res chain seq x y z
N MET A 1 -24.51 -4.61 -2.52
CA MET A 1 -23.21 -4.54 -1.84
C MET A 1 -22.18 -5.06 -2.81
N THR A 2 -21.21 -4.27 -3.21
CA THR A 2 -20.18 -4.64 -4.18
C THR A 2 -18.94 -5.06 -3.40
N LEU A 3 -18.58 -6.35 -3.48
CA LEU A 3 -17.37 -6.87 -2.85
C LEU A 3 -16.14 -6.58 -3.72
N LEU A 4 -15.01 -6.38 -3.07
CA LEU A 4 -13.71 -6.27 -3.73
C LEU A 4 -13.19 -7.67 -4.10
N HIS A 5 -12.37 -7.73 -5.13
CA HIS A 5 -11.65 -8.96 -5.47
C HIS A 5 -10.59 -9.23 -4.39
N ALA A 6 -10.60 -10.44 -3.88
CA ALA A 6 -9.64 -10.90 -2.88
C ALA A 6 -9.07 -12.26 -3.26
N HIS A 7 -7.84 -12.52 -2.86
CA HIS A 7 -7.17 -13.81 -3.01
C HIS A 7 -6.75 -14.35 -1.64
N ASP A 8 -7.28 -15.52 -1.29
CA ASP A 8 -6.91 -16.22 -0.06
C ASP A 8 -5.71 -17.15 -0.35
N TYR A 9 -4.54 -16.78 0.15
CA TYR A 9 -3.33 -17.59 0.03
C TYR A 9 -3.31 -18.76 1.02
N GLY A 10 -4.29 -18.84 1.94
CA GLY A 10 -4.34 -19.87 2.97
C GLY A 10 -3.37 -19.59 4.13
N GLY A 11 -2.82 -20.66 4.68
CA GLY A 11 -1.98 -20.63 5.88
C GLY A 11 -2.79 -20.72 7.16
N ASP A 12 -2.07 -20.90 8.29
CA ASP A 12 -2.65 -21.04 9.63
C ASP A 12 -2.02 -20.01 10.59
N GLY A 13 -2.82 -19.49 11.53
CA GLY A 13 -2.34 -18.52 12.52
C GLY A 13 -3.03 -17.18 12.45
N PRO A 14 -2.40 -16.09 12.97
CA PRO A 14 -2.99 -14.77 12.94
C PRO A 14 -3.32 -14.30 11.53
N GLN A 15 -4.49 -13.69 11.36
CA GLN A 15 -4.96 -13.21 10.07
C GLN A 15 -4.20 -11.95 9.63
N LEU A 16 -3.67 -11.98 8.41
CA LEU A 16 -3.12 -10.82 7.71
C LEU A 16 -4.02 -10.44 6.54
N VAL A 17 -4.22 -9.15 6.34
CA VAL A 17 -4.87 -8.57 5.16
C VAL A 17 -3.86 -7.68 4.45
N LEU A 18 -3.59 -7.94 3.17
CA LEU A 18 -2.57 -7.27 2.39
C LEU A 18 -3.20 -6.32 1.36
N LEU A 19 -2.78 -5.05 1.35
CA LEU A 19 -3.29 -3.98 0.49
C LEU A 19 -2.15 -3.41 -0.36
N HIS A 20 -2.33 -3.37 -1.67
CA HIS A 20 -1.32 -2.91 -2.64
C HIS A 20 -1.30 -1.37 -2.81
N GLY A 21 -0.33 -0.87 -3.58
CA GLY A 21 -0.16 0.55 -3.88
C GLY A 21 -1.05 1.10 -5.02
N PHE A 22 -0.99 2.41 -5.23
CA PHE A 22 -1.65 3.08 -6.36
C PHE A 22 -1.15 2.52 -7.70
N THR A 23 -2.05 2.32 -8.67
CA THR A 23 -1.80 1.70 -9.99
C THR A 23 -1.26 0.27 -9.94
N ARG A 24 -1.41 -0.43 -8.83
CA ARG A 24 -0.92 -1.79 -8.60
C ARG A 24 -2.08 -2.77 -8.40
N SER A 25 -1.79 -4.01 -8.05
CA SER A 25 -2.78 -5.05 -7.71
C SER A 25 -2.28 -5.95 -6.59
N LEU A 26 -3.15 -6.79 -6.08
CA LEU A 26 -2.82 -7.77 -5.03
C LEU A 26 -1.68 -8.73 -5.43
N THR A 27 -1.44 -8.95 -6.73
CA THR A 27 -0.35 -9.79 -7.24
C THR A 27 1.05 -9.29 -6.85
N ASP A 28 1.19 -8.01 -6.52
CA ASP A 28 2.45 -7.49 -5.98
C ASP A 28 2.87 -8.20 -4.69
N TRP A 29 1.91 -8.78 -3.98
CA TRP A 29 2.13 -9.48 -2.73
C TRP A 29 2.47 -10.97 -2.87
N ASP A 30 2.34 -11.59 -4.07
CA ASP A 30 2.46 -13.04 -4.25
C ASP A 30 3.70 -13.64 -3.57
N ALA A 31 4.87 -13.03 -3.78
CA ALA A 31 6.11 -13.53 -3.21
C ALA A 31 6.18 -13.37 -1.67
N ALA A 32 5.74 -12.24 -1.14
CA ALA A 32 5.72 -11.99 0.30
C ALA A 32 4.62 -12.82 0.99
N ALA A 33 3.44 -12.95 0.36
CA ALA A 33 2.33 -13.76 0.87
C ALA A 33 2.73 -15.23 1.01
N ALA A 34 3.40 -15.81 0.02
CA ALA A 34 3.90 -17.18 0.07
C ALA A 34 4.82 -17.43 1.28
N LEU A 35 5.63 -16.43 1.66
CA LEU A 35 6.49 -16.52 2.85
C LEU A 35 5.69 -16.35 4.16
N LEU A 36 4.69 -15.49 4.16
CA LEU A 36 3.87 -15.19 5.33
C LEU A 36 2.94 -16.34 5.71
N THR A 37 2.48 -17.14 4.74
CA THR A 37 1.60 -18.31 4.99
C THR A 37 2.24 -19.38 5.87
N ALA A 38 3.56 -19.39 6.04
CA ALA A 38 4.25 -20.30 6.96
C ALA A 38 3.84 -20.12 8.44
N GLY A 39 3.19 -19.02 8.79
CA GLY A 39 2.78 -18.78 10.20
C GLY A 39 1.57 -17.86 10.33
N HIS A 40 0.92 -17.53 9.22
CA HIS A 40 -0.22 -16.63 9.19
C HIS A 40 -1.25 -17.08 8.16
N ARG A 41 -2.52 -16.80 8.41
CA ARG A 41 -3.54 -16.85 7.37
C ARG A 41 -3.51 -15.54 6.59
N VAL A 42 -3.35 -15.62 5.26
CA VAL A 42 -3.07 -14.45 4.42
C VAL A 42 -4.17 -14.25 3.38
N LEU A 43 -4.79 -13.08 3.38
CA LEU A 43 -5.75 -12.62 2.38
C LEU A 43 -5.21 -11.32 1.76
N ALA A 44 -5.10 -11.24 0.44
CA ALA A 44 -4.82 -9.98 -0.24
C ALA A 44 -6.06 -9.46 -0.97
N VAL A 45 -6.19 -8.13 -1.05
CA VAL A 45 -7.37 -7.46 -1.63
C VAL A 45 -6.92 -6.47 -2.69
N ASP A 46 -7.55 -6.51 -3.86
CA ASP A 46 -7.46 -5.43 -4.84
C ASP A 46 -8.27 -4.22 -4.36
N LEU A 47 -7.63 -3.07 -4.23
CA LEU A 47 -8.32 -1.82 -3.89
C LEU A 47 -9.34 -1.44 -4.98
N PRO A 48 -10.39 -0.68 -4.65
CA PRO A 48 -11.39 -0.28 -5.64
C PRO A 48 -10.76 0.38 -6.87
N GLY A 49 -11.22 -0.01 -8.06
CA GLY A 49 -10.72 0.48 -9.35
C GLY A 49 -9.41 -0.14 -9.82
N HIS A 50 -8.80 -1.03 -9.02
CA HIS A 50 -7.52 -1.67 -9.31
C HIS A 50 -7.69 -3.18 -9.53
N GLY A 51 -6.73 -3.77 -10.25
CA GLY A 51 -6.69 -5.20 -10.50
C GLY A 51 -8.01 -5.73 -11.06
N ARG A 52 -8.68 -6.59 -10.31
CA ARG A 52 -9.98 -7.19 -10.65
C ARG A 52 -11.14 -6.61 -9.84
N SER A 53 -10.87 -5.67 -8.94
CA SER A 53 -11.91 -4.99 -8.18
C SER A 53 -12.68 -4.00 -9.04
N PRO A 54 -14.01 -3.91 -8.85
CA PRO A 54 -14.80 -2.87 -9.49
C PRO A 54 -14.39 -1.49 -8.97
N GLY A 55 -14.59 -0.48 -9.80
CA GLY A 55 -14.49 0.92 -9.38
C GLY A 55 -15.61 1.32 -8.43
N ILE A 56 -15.35 2.36 -7.65
CA ILE A 56 -16.34 3.01 -6.79
C ILE A 56 -16.33 4.51 -7.01
N SER A 57 -17.48 5.17 -6.83
CA SER A 57 -17.56 6.63 -6.84
C SER A 57 -18.59 7.07 -5.77
N PRO A 58 -18.24 8.02 -4.90
CA PRO A 58 -16.93 8.65 -4.79
C PRO A 58 -15.87 7.71 -4.20
N TRP A 59 -14.64 7.79 -4.71
CA TRP A 59 -13.49 7.12 -4.12
C TRP A 59 -12.99 7.94 -2.92
N THR A 60 -13.49 7.65 -1.75
CA THR A 60 -13.07 8.28 -0.51
C THR A 60 -12.56 7.23 0.47
N ILE A 61 -11.65 7.61 1.37
CA ILE A 61 -11.12 6.68 2.38
C ILE A 61 -12.24 6.00 3.19
N PRO A 62 -13.26 6.69 3.70
CA PRO A 62 -14.37 6.03 4.42
C PRO A 62 -15.12 5.00 3.55
N THR A 63 -15.29 5.29 2.26
CA THR A 63 -15.96 4.35 1.33
C THR A 63 -15.08 3.12 1.08
N VAL A 64 -13.78 3.30 0.85
CA VAL A 64 -12.81 2.21 0.67
C VAL A 64 -12.75 1.32 1.90
N VAL A 65 -12.60 1.91 3.09
CA VAL A 65 -12.56 1.17 4.37
C VAL A 65 -13.81 0.31 4.56
N ARG A 66 -15.00 0.84 4.24
CA ARG A 66 -16.25 0.09 4.29
C ARG A 66 -16.24 -1.10 3.32
N HIS A 67 -15.83 -0.90 2.06
CA HIS A 67 -15.76 -1.99 1.08
C HIS A 67 -14.75 -3.06 1.47
N ILE A 68 -13.63 -2.68 2.08
CA ILE A 68 -12.68 -3.64 2.66
C ILE A 68 -13.37 -4.42 3.78
N ALA A 69 -14.01 -3.75 4.74
CA ALA A 69 -14.71 -4.41 5.85
C ALA A 69 -15.77 -5.41 5.36
N ASP A 70 -16.59 -5.01 4.40
CA ASP A 70 -17.62 -5.85 3.78
C ASP A 70 -16.98 -7.08 3.09
N THR A 71 -15.84 -6.91 2.44
CA THR A 71 -15.12 -8.01 1.79
C THR A 71 -14.52 -8.96 2.83
N LEU A 72 -13.96 -8.45 3.91
CA LEU A 72 -13.43 -9.26 5.00
C LEU A 72 -14.53 -10.07 5.70
N ASP A 73 -15.71 -9.47 5.91
CA ASP A 73 -16.89 -10.18 6.44
C ASP A 73 -17.30 -11.35 5.53
N ALA A 74 -17.34 -11.12 4.21
CA ALA A 74 -17.67 -12.16 3.24
C ALA A 74 -16.66 -13.31 3.20
N HIS A 75 -15.40 -13.04 3.56
CA HIS A 75 -14.34 -14.05 3.69
C HIS A 75 -14.20 -14.65 5.10
N GLY A 76 -15.10 -14.28 6.03
CA GLY A 76 -15.07 -14.78 7.42
C GLY A 76 -13.85 -14.29 8.22
N VAL A 77 -13.37 -13.09 7.93
CA VAL A 77 -12.25 -12.43 8.60
C VAL A 77 -12.77 -11.37 9.59
N PRO A 78 -13.04 -11.73 10.84
CA PRO A 78 -13.60 -10.78 11.82
C PRO A 78 -12.54 -9.80 12.35
N GLU A 79 -11.26 -10.19 12.33
CA GLU A 79 -10.13 -9.42 12.85
C GLU A 79 -8.86 -9.73 12.07
N ALA A 80 -8.03 -8.73 11.82
CA ALA A 80 -6.76 -8.91 11.13
C ALA A 80 -5.70 -7.90 11.55
N VAL A 81 -4.44 -8.20 11.27
CA VAL A 81 -3.40 -7.18 11.08
C VAL A 81 -3.47 -6.75 9.62
N VAL A 82 -3.75 -5.46 9.39
CA VAL A 82 -3.85 -4.91 8.04
C VAL A 82 -2.50 -4.36 7.62
N VAL A 83 -1.94 -4.90 6.54
CA VAL A 83 -0.62 -4.56 6.02
C VAL A 83 -0.79 -3.92 4.66
N GLY A 84 -0.32 -2.71 4.50
CA GLY A 84 -0.44 -2.00 3.23
C GLY A 84 0.87 -1.41 2.74
N HIS A 85 1.01 -1.36 1.43
CA HIS A 85 2.12 -0.72 0.74
C HIS A 85 1.65 0.57 0.06
N SER A 86 2.40 1.67 0.20
CA SER A 86 2.09 2.94 -0.47
C SER A 86 0.65 3.40 -0.17
N LEU A 87 -0.23 3.57 -1.17
CA LEU A 87 -1.66 3.84 -0.99
C LEU A 87 -2.31 2.84 -0.01
N GLY A 88 -2.03 1.54 -0.16
CA GLY A 88 -2.52 0.52 0.76
C GLY A 88 -2.05 0.72 2.20
N GLY A 89 -0.86 1.31 2.40
CA GLY A 89 -0.34 1.66 3.72
C GLY A 89 -1.16 2.75 4.41
N LEU A 90 -1.53 3.79 3.66
CA LEU A 90 -2.45 4.83 4.12
C LEU A 90 -3.82 4.24 4.45
N VAL A 91 -4.36 3.41 3.56
CA VAL A 91 -5.66 2.74 3.76
C VAL A 91 -5.62 1.81 4.98
N ALA A 92 -4.51 1.09 5.23
CA ALA A 92 -4.36 0.21 6.40
C ALA A 92 -4.45 1.00 7.72
N VAL A 93 -3.82 2.16 7.79
CA VAL A 93 -3.89 3.07 8.96
C VAL A 93 -5.31 3.62 9.13
N GLU A 94 -5.95 4.03 8.04
CA GLU A 94 -7.33 4.54 8.10
C GLU A 94 -8.35 3.44 8.45
N TYR A 95 -8.12 2.21 8.00
CA TYR A 95 -8.91 1.05 8.44
C TYR A 95 -8.78 0.83 9.95
N ALA A 96 -7.58 0.94 10.49
CA ALA A 96 -7.35 0.84 11.93
C ALA A 96 -8.02 1.97 12.71
N ARG A 97 -7.97 3.21 12.19
CA ARG A 97 -8.63 4.38 12.76
C ARG A 97 -10.15 4.20 12.84
N ALA A 98 -10.77 3.68 11.77
CA ALA A 98 -12.21 3.45 11.70
C ALA A 98 -12.69 2.31 12.64
N ASN A 99 -11.76 1.55 13.24
CA ASN A 99 -12.04 0.43 14.12
C ASN A 99 -11.33 0.59 15.49
N PRO A 100 -11.65 1.65 16.27
CA PRO A 100 -10.88 2.04 17.46
C PRO A 100 -10.90 0.98 18.58
N ASP A 101 -11.93 0.16 18.65
CA ASP A 101 -12.06 -0.90 19.68
C ASP A 101 -11.14 -2.11 19.39
N ARG A 102 -10.30 -2.06 18.39
CA ARG A 102 -9.47 -3.18 17.91
C ARG A 102 -10.29 -4.43 17.56
N ALA A 103 -11.60 -4.25 17.38
CA ALA A 103 -12.49 -5.37 17.10
C ALA A 103 -12.20 -5.99 15.72
N ARG A 104 -11.75 -5.16 14.76
CA ARG A 104 -11.44 -5.59 13.39
C ARG A 104 -9.97 -5.38 13.00
N ALA A 105 -9.32 -4.35 13.53
CA ALA A 105 -7.90 -4.05 13.26
C ALA A 105 -7.06 -4.31 14.52
N ARG A 106 -6.43 -5.47 14.60
CA ARG A 106 -5.51 -5.81 15.69
C ARG A 106 -4.28 -4.90 15.71
N ALA A 107 -3.78 -4.58 14.53
CA ALA A 107 -2.68 -3.67 14.29
C ALA A 107 -2.69 -3.23 12.81
N ALA A 108 -1.95 -2.19 12.48
CA ALA A 108 -1.71 -1.82 11.09
C ALA A 108 -0.21 -1.70 10.79
N VAL A 109 0.15 -2.06 9.56
CA VAL A 109 1.49 -1.93 9.00
C VAL A 109 1.43 -1.04 7.77
N ASN A 110 2.18 0.05 7.79
CA ASN A 110 2.33 0.95 6.66
C ASN A 110 3.73 0.81 6.09
N LEU A 111 3.84 0.27 4.88
CA LEU A 111 5.09 0.14 4.13
C LEU A 111 5.20 1.29 3.13
N ASP A 112 5.94 2.31 3.50
CA ASP A 112 6.26 3.50 2.68
C ASP A 112 5.04 4.26 2.13
N GLY A 113 3.92 4.21 2.86
CA GLY A 113 2.67 4.90 2.54
C GLY A 113 2.61 6.25 3.23
N PHE A 114 3.33 7.22 2.72
CA PHE A 114 3.30 8.61 3.18
C PHE A 114 2.99 9.51 1.99
N TRP A 115 2.31 10.63 2.24
CA TRP A 115 1.92 11.55 1.19
C TRP A 115 2.13 13.00 1.64
N TRP A 116 2.13 13.91 0.69
CA TRP A 116 2.33 15.34 0.85
C TRP A 116 1.04 16.12 0.63
N GLU A 117 0.98 17.31 1.19
CA GLU A 117 -0.09 18.27 0.89
C GLU A 117 -0.05 18.74 -0.58
N ARG A 118 -1.17 19.27 -1.06
CA ARG A 118 -1.28 19.74 -2.46
C ARG A 118 -0.29 20.87 -2.77
N GLU A 119 -0.05 21.75 -1.80
CA GLU A 119 0.82 22.91 -1.90
C GLU A 119 2.31 22.59 -1.66
N TYR A 120 2.64 21.33 -1.36
CA TYR A 120 4.04 20.93 -1.18
C TYR A 120 4.84 21.21 -2.47
N PRO A 121 6.02 21.86 -2.37
CA PRO A 121 6.78 22.28 -3.55
C PRO A 121 7.09 21.12 -4.52
N GLY A 122 6.49 21.15 -5.70
CA GLY A 122 6.59 20.11 -6.73
C GLY A 122 5.47 19.08 -6.75
N ALA A 123 4.52 19.12 -5.80
CA ALA A 123 3.40 18.18 -5.71
C ALA A 123 2.53 18.15 -6.98
N GLU A 124 2.24 19.32 -7.56
CA GLU A 124 1.47 19.43 -8.80
C GLU A 124 2.10 18.62 -9.93
N ARG A 125 3.41 18.78 -10.13
CA ARG A 125 4.14 18.07 -11.19
C ARG A 125 4.18 16.56 -10.96
N VAL A 126 4.29 16.11 -9.71
CA VAL A 126 4.19 14.67 -9.40
C VAL A 126 2.80 14.15 -9.70
N SER A 127 1.76 14.89 -9.31
CA SER A 127 0.37 14.54 -9.59
C SER A 127 0.09 14.45 -11.07
N GLU A 128 0.62 15.38 -11.89
CA GLU A 128 0.53 15.33 -13.34
C GLU A 128 1.15 14.07 -13.93
N VAL A 129 2.35 13.67 -13.46
CA VAL A 129 3.04 12.45 -13.91
C VAL A 129 2.22 11.20 -13.55
N LEU A 130 1.66 11.13 -12.34
CA LEU A 130 0.83 10.03 -11.91
C LEU A 130 -0.46 9.95 -12.75
N LEU A 131 -1.14 11.09 -12.97
CA LEU A 131 -2.35 11.16 -13.76
C LEU A 131 -2.12 10.90 -15.25
N ALA A 132 -0.94 11.24 -15.78
CA ALA A 132 -0.60 10.97 -17.17
C ALA A 132 -0.56 9.47 -17.50
N SER A 133 -0.46 8.63 -16.47
CA SER A 133 -0.46 7.19 -16.63
C SER A 133 -1.80 6.52 -16.34
N ALA A 134 -2.60 7.09 -15.44
CA ALA A 134 -3.86 6.49 -15.00
C ALA A 134 -4.94 6.53 -16.08
N GLY A 135 -5.64 5.43 -16.28
CA GLY A 135 -6.73 5.30 -17.26
C GLY A 135 -6.28 5.37 -18.72
N THR A 136 -4.99 5.38 -19.02
CA THR A 136 -4.48 5.45 -20.38
C THR A 136 -4.39 4.08 -21.04
N ILE A 137 -4.43 4.08 -22.38
CA ILE A 137 -4.19 2.88 -23.18
C ILE A 137 -2.69 2.81 -23.51
N ALA A 138 -2.04 1.77 -23.02
CA ALA A 138 -0.65 1.49 -23.29
C ALA A 138 -0.51 0.53 -24.51
N PRO A 139 0.63 0.60 -25.24
CA PRO A 139 0.87 -0.24 -26.41
C PRO A 139 1.08 -1.71 -26.00
N PRO A 140 1.10 -2.64 -26.97
CA PRO A 140 1.32 -4.07 -26.71
C PRO A 140 2.64 -4.36 -25.95
N GLU A 141 3.67 -3.58 -26.20
CA GLU A 141 5.02 -3.71 -25.63
C GLU A 141 5.11 -3.24 -24.16
N TYR A 142 4.04 -2.66 -23.64
CA TYR A 142 3.99 -2.08 -22.28
C TYR A 142 4.50 -3.02 -21.19
N ILE A 143 4.12 -4.29 -21.24
CA ILE A 143 4.54 -5.28 -20.23
C ILE A 143 6.06 -5.47 -20.29
N GLU A 144 6.62 -5.65 -21.49
CA GLU A 144 8.06 -5.82 -21.69
C GLU A 144 8.86 -4.61 -21.22
N GLU A 145 8.39 -3.39 -21.52
CA GLU A 145 9.00 -2.15 -21.05
C GLU A 145 9.03 -2.07 -19.52
N GLN A 146 7.93 -2.44 -18.85
CA GLN A 146 7.87 -2.44 -17.39
C GLN A 146 8.78 -3.51 -16.77
N VAL A 147 8.93 -4.67 -17.40
CA VAL A 147 9.88 -5.72 -16.96
C VAL A 147 11.32 -5.18 -17.06
N ILE A 148 11.69 -4.55 -18.17
CA ILE A 148 13.03 -3.94 -18.35
C ILE A 148 13.29 -2.86 -17.29
N ASN A 149 12.31 -2.01 -17.01
CA ASN A 149 12.43 -0.97 -15.97
C ASN A 149 12.58 -1.58 -14.57
N SER A 150 11.82 -2.62 -14.26
CA SER A 150 11.86 -3.32 -12.98
C SER A 150 13.19 -4.04 -12.73
N ALA A 151 13.85 -4.53 -13.78
CA ALA A 151 15.16 -5.16 -13.68
C ALA A 151 16.25 -4.22 -13.13
N ARG A 152 16.10 -2.89 -13.34
CA ARG A 152 17.01 -1.88 -12.76
C ARG A 152 16.94 -1.81 -11.24
N LEU A 153 15.84 -2.31 -10.65
CA LEU A 153 15.63 -2.40 -9.22
C LEU A 153 15.95 -3.79 -8.66
N GLY A 154 16.44 -4.72 -9.52
CA GLY A 154 16.71 -6.10 -9.13
C GLY A 154 15.45 -6.97 -9.00
N ILE A 155 14.29 -6.50 -9.48
CA ILE A 155 13.06 -7.29 -9.47
C ILE A 155 13.13 -8.36 -10.55
N PRO A 156 12.93 -9.66 -10.23
CA PRO A 156 12.92 -10.75 -11.20
C PRO A 156 11.88 -10.54 -12.30
N ALA A 157 12.23 -10.93 -13.53
CA ALA A 157 11.41 -10.66 -14.72
C ALA A 157 10.01 -11.28 -14.64
N ASP A 158 9.92 -12.51 -14.16
CA ASP A 158 8.65 -13.22 -13.95
C ASP A 158 7.73 -12.51 -12.94
N ARG A 159 8.29 -12.03 -11.84
CA ARG A 159 7.56 -11.24 -10.82
C ARG A 159 7.10 -9.91 -11.40
N ALA A 160 7.98 -9.19 -12.10
CA ALA A 160 7.65 -7.91 -12.74
C ALA A 160 6.54 -8.08 -13.79
N GLU A 161 6.62 -9.13 -14.61
CA GLU A 161 5.61 -9.44 -15.62
C GLU A 161 4.25 -9.75 -14.99
N ALA A 162 4.19 -10.67 -14.03
CA ALA A 162 2.96 -11.05 -13.34
C ALA A 162 2.29 -9.82 -12.69
N ALA A 163 3.06 -9.03 -11.95
CA ALA A 163 2.59 -7.82 -11.26
C ALA A 163 2.08 -6.76 -12.25
N THR A 164 2.76 -6.55 -13.38
CA THR A 164 2.36 -5.57 -14.38
C THR A 164 1.09 -6.00 -15.14
N ARG A 165 1.01 -7.28 -15.51
CA ARG A 165 -0.19 -7.83 -16.17
C ARG A 165 -1.43 -7.72 -15.28
N ALA A 166 -1.29 -7.99 -13.99
CA ALA A 166 -2.41 -7.90 -13.04
C ALA A 166 -2.85 -6.46 -12.74
N ALA A 167 -1.97 -5.47 -12.94
CA ALA A 167 -2.25 -4.06 -12.73
C ALA A 167 -2.87 -3.36 -13.95
N ALA A 168 -3.06 -4.06 -15.08
CA ALA A 168 -3.66 -3.54 -16.29
C ALA A 168 -4.67 -4.53 -16.87
N ARG A 169 -5.64 -4.01 -17.65
CA ARG A 169 -6.66 -4.83 -18.32
C ARG A 169 -6.26 -5.04 -19.79
N PRO A 170 -6.20 -6.29 -20.29
CA PRO A 170 -5.94 -6.54 -21.69
C PRO A 170 -7.11 -6.08 -22.57
N LEU A 171 -6.79 -5.51 -23.74
CA LEU A 171 -7.75 -5.09 -24.74
C LEU A 171 -7.70 -6.00 -25.96
N PRO A 172 -8.81 -6.11 -26.75
CA PRO A 172 -8.90 -6.99 -27.91
C PRO A 172 -7.84 -6.73 -28.99
N ASP A 173 -7.32 -5.49 -29.10
CA ASP A 173 -6.31 -5.07 -30.07
C ASP A 173 -4.86 -5.31 -29.56
N GLY A 174 -4.70 -6.08 -28.48
CA GLY A 174 -3.41 -6.39 -27.88
C GLY A 174 -2.83 -5.29 -26.99
N LYS A 175 -3.48 -4.16 -26.87
CA LYS A 175 -3.09 -3.07 -25.95
C LYS A 175 -3.54 -3.33 -24.52
N TRP A 176 -3.16 -2.41 -23.63
CA TRP A 176 -3.43 -2.53 -22.21
C TRP A 176 -4.12 -1.27 -21.68
N GLN A 177 -5.27 -1.45 -21.02
CA GLN A 177 -5.91 -0.38 -20.24
C GLN A 177 -5.25 -0.31 -18.88
N ARG A 178 -4.57 0.80 -18.57
CA ARG A 178 -3.95 1.04 -17.26
C ARG A 178 -5.01 1.41 -16.22
N LEU A 179 -4.88 0.86 -15.01
CA LEU A 179 -5.81 1.10 -13.90
C LEU A 179 -5.13 1.94 -12.79
N PRO A 180 -5.92 2.66 -11.99
CA PRO A 180 -7.37 2.86 -12.07
C PRO A 180 -7.76 3.76 -13.26
N GLU A 181 -9.06 3.87 -13.52
CA GLU A 181 -9.57 4.84 -14.50
C GLU A 181 -9.22 6.28 -14.08
N ARG A 182 -9.12 7.20 -15.05
CA ARG A 182 -8.63 8.57 -14.77
C ARG A 182 -9.50 9.31 -13.75
N ALA A 183 -10.80 9.11 -13.75
CA ALA A 183 -11.72 9.75 -12.80
C ALA A 183 -11.45 9.30 -11.37
N GLU A 184 -11.28 7.99 -11.18
CA GLU A 184 -10.93 7.42 -9.88
C GLU A 184 -9.53 7.87 -9.41
N ALA A 185 -8.57 7.94 -10.33
CA ALA A 185 -7.23 8.42 -10.02
C ALA A 185 -7.23 9.86 -9.48
N LEU A 186 -8.08 10.73 -10.01
CA LEU A 186 -8.26 12.10 -9.51
C LEU A 186 -8.82 12.09 -8.08
N GLU A 187 -9.87 11.32 -7.82
CA GLU A 187 -10.47 11.19 -6.49
C GLU A 187 -9.47 10.61 -5.47
N ILE A 188 -8.67 9.61 -5.88
CA ILE A 188 -7.59 9.04 -5.06
C ILE A 188 -6.56 10.11 -4.69
N LEU A 189 -6.06 10.87 -5.66
CA LEU A 189 -5.07 11.92 -5.41
C LEU A 189 -5.61 13.02 -4.51
N ASP A 190 -6.88 13.40 -4.64
CA ASP A 190 -7.52 14.36 -3.74
C ASP A 190 -7.54 13.85 -2.28
N GLU A 191 -7.88 12.58 -2.06
CA GLU A 191 -7.83 11.97 -0.74
C GLU A 191 -6.41 11.88 -0.18
N LEU A 192 -5.43 11.52 -1.01
CA LEU A 192 -4.03 11.45 -0.61
C LEU A 192 -3.50 12.82 -0.18
N HIS A 193 -3.78 13.88 -0.95
CA HIS A 193 -3.41 15.24 -0.58
C HIS A 193 -4.10 15.73 0.69
N ARG A 194 -5.36 15.35 0.90
CA ARG A 194 -6.11 15.65 2.12
C ARG A 194 -5.43 15.01 3.35
N LEU A 195 -4.97 13.76 3.24
CA LEU A 195 -4.22 13.10 4.31
C LEU A 195 -2.84 13.73 4.49
N GLY A 196 -2.13 14.02 3.41
CA GLY A 196 -0.82 14.67 3.45
C GLY A 196 -0.82 16.04 4.12
N ALA A 197 -1.91 16.80 3.97
CA ALA A 197 -2.07 18.10 4.62
C ALA A 197 -2.14 18.03 6.15
N LEU A 198 -2.41 16.86 6.72
CA LEU A 198 -2.38 16.68 8.18
C LEU A 198 -0.96 16.60 8.75
N GLY A 199 0.03 16.25 7.92
CA GLY A 199 1.35 15.82 8.38
C GLY A 199 1.29 14.46 9.10
N VAL A 200 2.41 13.76 9.18
CA VAL A 200 2.44 12.38 9.70
C VAL A 200 1.97 12.31 11.16
N THR A 201 2.41 13.24 11.98
CA THR A 201 2.09 13.24 13.42
C THR A 201 0.60 13.40 13.67
N THR A 202 -0.03 14.42 13.09
CA THR A 202 -1.48 14.68 13.24
C THR A 202 -2.31 13.59 12.56
N TRP A 203 -1.85 13.12 11.39
CA TRP A 203 -2.52 12.03 10.70
C TRP A 203 -2.64 10.78 11.56
N LEU A 204 -1.66 10.46 12.40
CA LEU A 204 -1.67 9.27 13.26
C LEU A 204 -2.40 9.46 14.60
N ASP A 205 -2.85 10.68 14.93
CA ASP A 205 -3.64 10.91 16.14
C ASP A 205 -4.97 10.13 16.10
N GLY A 206 -5.34 9.54 17.24
CA GLY A 206 -6.56 8.74 17.39
C GLY A 206 -6.46 7.32 16.82
N VAL A 207 -5.27 6.86 16.41
CA VAL A 207 -5.05 5.43 16.11
C VAL A 207 -4.52 4.74 17.35
N ASP A 208 -5.33 3.89 17.97
CA ASP A 208 -5.06 3.29 19.29
C ASP A 208 -4.42 1.89 19.22
N CYS A 209 -4.45 1.24 18.05
CA CYS A 209 -3.80 -0.06 17.87
C CYS A 209 -2.29 0.09 17.63
N PRO A 210 -1.49 -0.98 17.85
CA PRO A 210 -0.09 -0.99 17.47
C PRO A 210 0.11 -0.70 15.98
N LEU A 211 1.07 0.18 15.67
CA LEU A 211 1.45 0.54 14.31
C LEU A 211 2.90 0.15 14.03
N LEU A 212 3.14 -0.40 12.85
CA LEU A 212 4.47 -0.50 12.25
C LEU A 212 4.53 0.44 11.06
N LEU A 213 5.38 1.44 11.13
CA LEU A 213 5.63 2.41 10.06
C LEU A 213 7.00 2.13 9.47
N VAL A 214 7.04 1.86 8.18
CA VAL A 214 8.26 1.47 7.47
C VAL A 214 8.55 2.47 6.36
N GLN A 215 9.78 2.92 6.28
CA GLN A 215 10.25 3.80 5.21
C GLN A 215 11.23 3.05 4.31
N ALA A 216 11.18 3.31 3.00
CA ALA A 216 12.18 2.85 2.05
C ALA A 216 13.57 3.43 2.40
N GLY A 217 14.58 2.58 2.45
CA GLY A 217 15.96 2.94 2.80
C GLY A 217 16.73 3.50 1.61
N ARG A 218 16.31 3.17 0.40
CA ARG A 218 16.95 3.61 -0.85
C ARG A 218 15.97 4.43 -1.69
N ARG A 219 16.51 5.39 -2.43
CA ARG A 219 15.75 6.15 -3.44
C ARG A 219 15.71 5.37 -4.76
N LEU A 220 14.71 5.65 -5.56
CA LEU A 220 14.67 5.17 -6.94
C LEU A 220 15.93 5.67 -7.70
N PRO A 221 16.48 4.88 -8.64
CA PRO A 221 17.55 5.34 -9.50
C PRO A 221 17.13 6.59 -10.28
N PRO A 222 18.04 7.55 -10.46
CA PRO A 222 17.74 8.75 -11.24
C PRO A 222 17.25 8.39 -12.64
N ALA A 223 16.21 9.07 -13.10
CA ALA A 223 15.70 8.95 -14.47
C ALA A 223 16.04 10.22 -15.25
N PRO A 224 16.62 10.12 -16.47
CA PRO A 224 16.94 11.28 -17.29
C PRO A 224 15.71 12.20 -17.48
N GLY A 225 15.88 13.48 -17.22
CA GLY A 225 14.81 14.49 -17.27
C GLY A 225 13.90 14.51 -16.05
N MET A 226 14.17 13.68 -15.04
CA MET A 226 13.40 13.58 -13.80
C MET A 226 14.21 14.00 -12.56
N GLU A 227 15.31 14.75 -12.73
CA GLU A 227 16.19 15.19 -11.63
C GLU A 227 15.42 16.00 -10.57
N TRP A 228 14.40 16.73 -11.00
CA TRP A 228 13.49 17.45 -10.11
C TRP A 228 12.71 16.51 -9.16
N PHE A 229 12.41 15.27 -9.62
CA PHE A 229 11.73 14.26 -8.80
C PHE A 229 12.66 13.69 -7.75
N ASP A 230 13.95 13.57 -8.06
CA ASP A 230 14.96 13.12 -7.07
C ASP A 230 15.08 14.13 -5.94
N ASP A 231 15.11 15.44 -6.24
CA ASP A 231 15.13 16.51 -5.25
C ASP A 231 13.85 16.56 -4.42
N PHE A 232 12.70 16.43 -5.08
CA PHE A 232 11.38 16.35 -4.43
C PHE A 232 11.36 15.18 -3.44
N SER A 233 11.64 13.97 -3.91
CA SER A 233 11.61 12.74 -3.13
C SER A 233 12.58 12.78 -1.95
N ALA A 234 13.79 13.34 -2.16
CA ALA A 234 14.79 13.45 -1.11
C ALA A 234 14.35 14.41 0.01
N ARG A 235 13.73 15.53 -0.33
CA ARG A 235 13.22 16.50 0.68
C ARG A 235 12.05 15.90 1.45
N PHE A 236 11.10 15.30 0.74
CA PHE A 236 9.94 14.67 1.36
C PHE A 236 10.35 13.53 2.29
N ALA A 237 11.20 12.61 1.82
CA ALA A 237 11.68 11.48 2.63
C ALA A 237 12.40 11.93 3.90
N ARG A 238 13.16 13.03 3.87
CA ARG A 238 13.79 13.60 5.08
C ARG A 238 12.74 14.11 6.07
N GLY A 239 11.76 14.90 5.61
CA GLY A 239 10.69 15.40 6.47
C GLY A 239 9.93 14.25 7.16
N VAL A 240 9.55 13.23 6.40
CA VAL A 240 8.91 12.02 6.98
C VAL A 240 9.82 11.34 7.99
N SER A 241 11.13 11.18 7.70
CA SER A 241 12.08 10.57 8.64
C SER A 241 12.17 11.32 9.97
N ASP A 242 12.17 12.66 9.93
CA ASP A 242 12.23 13.49 11.12
C ASP A 242 10.97 13.34 11.99
N GLU A 243 9.79 13.35 11.37
CA GLU A 243 8.52 13.10 12.06
C GLU A 243 8.45 11.70 12.66
N LEU A 244 8.82 10.66 11.90
CA LEU A 244 8.84 9.28 12.39
C LEU A 244 9.81 9.10 13.56
N ALA A 245 10.98 9.73 13.52
CA ALA A 245 11.93 9.72 14.63
C ALA A 245 11.37 10.41 15.88
N ALA A 246 10.57 11.46 15.74
CA ALA A 246 9.89 12.12 16.86
C ALA A 246 8.78 11.21 17.43
N LEU A 247 7.95 10.61 16.58
CA LEU A 247 6.86 9.70 16.96
C LEU A 247 7.36 8.48 17.72
N SER A 248 8.45 7.85 17.28
CA SER A 248 9.02 6.66 17.92
C SER A 248 9.47 6.91 19.37
N ARG A 249 9.81 8.18 19.71
CA ARG A 249 10.21 8.57 21.07
C ARG A 249 9.03 8.87 21.98
N THR A 250 7.88 9.28 21.42
CA THR A 250 6.74 9.79 22.18
C THR A 250 5.54 8.85 22.23
N ARG A 251 5.46 7.91 21.29
CA ARG A 251 4.31 6.99 21.15
C ARG A 251 4.77 5.53 21.16
N PRO A 252 4.75 4.85 22.33
CA PRO A 252 5.27 3.47 22.47
C PRO A 252 4.46 2.42 21.66
N THR A 253 3.25 2.75 21.20
CA THR A 253 2.45 1.88 20.31
C THR A 253 2.91 1.96 18.86
N ILE A 254 3.81 2.88 18.50
CA ILE A 254 4.33 3.04 17.15
C ILE A 254 5.76 2.50 17.09
N SER A 255 5.95 1.49 16.24
CA SER A 255 7.26 1.00 15.83
C SER A 255 7.65 1.62 14.51
N VAL A 256 8.85 2.16 14.40
CA VAL A 256 9.40 2.72 13.16
C VAL A 256 10.55 1.85 12.68
N ASN A 257 10.56 1.54 11.39
CA ASN A 257 11.61 0.72 10.79
C ASN A 257 11.97 1.25 9.38
N ARG A 258 13.04 0.72 8.83
CA ARG A 258 13.49 0.99 7.45
C ARG A 258 13.92 -0.30 6.80
N ILE A 259 13.51 -0.50 5.54
CA ILE A 259 13.97 -1.62 4.71
C ILE A 259 14.96 -1.08 3.69
N ASP A 260 16.09 -1.78 3.50
CA ASP A 260 17.08 -1.45 2.47
C ASP A 260 16.55 -1.84 1.08
N ALA A 261 15.55 -1.09 0.63
CA ALA A 261 14.88 -1.23 -0.65
C ALA A 261 14.43 0.15 -1.15
N THR A 262 14.03 0.22 -2.39
CA THR A 262 13.34 1.38 -2.96
C THR A 262 11.83 1.31 -2.67
N HIS A 263 11.06 2.31 -3.13
CA HIS A 263 9.61 2.35 -2.90
C HIS A 263 8.86 1.04 -3.22
N PRO A 264 9.06 0.34 -4.36
CA PRO A 264 8.40 -0.94 -4.65
C PRO A 264 8.98 -2.13 -3.84
N MET A 265 9.25 -1.95 -2.56
CA MET A 265 9.91 -2.90 -1.66
C MET A 265 9.27 -4.28 -1.61
N ILE A 266 7.95 -4.37 -1.79
CA ILE A 266 7.23 -5.66 -1.77
C ILE A 266 7.56 -6.54 -2.98
N LEU A 267 7.96 -5.92 -4.09
CA LEU A 267 8.44 -6.62 -5.29
C LEU A 267 9.96 -6.82 -5.25
N GLU A 268 10.69 -5.85 -4.70
CA GLU A 268 12.14 -5.83 -4.69
C GLU A 268 12.73 -6.78 -3.64
N THR A 269 12.19 -6.74 -2.41
CA THR A 269 12.72 -7.48 -1.25
C THR A 269 11.61 -8.14 -0.43
N PRO A 270 10.79 -9.05 -1.03
CA PRO A 270 9.65 -9.67 -0.34
C PRO A 270 10.05 -10.44 0.93
N GLU A 271 11.27 -11.00 0.97
CA GLU A 271 11.81 -11.71 2.14
C GLU A 271 12.02 -10.77 3.33
N ALA A 272 12.56 -9.59 3.08
CA ALA A 272 12.76 -8.58 4.12
C ALA A 272 11.41 -8.04 4.64
N VAL A 273 10.47 -7.80 3.73
CA VAL A 273 9.10 -7.39 4.07
C VAL A 273 8.41 -8.46 4.90
N ALA A 274 8.40 -9.72 4.47
CA ALA A 274 7.76 -10.81 5.18
C ALA A 274 8.39 -11.02 6.57
N THR A 275 9.71 -10.98 6.68
CA THR A 275 10.43 -11.12 7.95
C THR A 275 10.05 -10.01 8.93
N LEU A 276 10.01 -8.76 8.46
CA LEU A 276 9.66 -7.61 9.30
C LEU A 276 8.20 -7.67 9.77
N VAL A 277 7.27 -7.95 8.86
CA VAL A 277 5.84 -8.08 9.18
C VAL A 277 5.60 -9.22 10.18
N ALA A 278 6.14 -10.41 9.90
CA ALA A 278 6.01 -11.55 10.81
C ALA A 278 6.65 -11.28 12.19
N GLY A 279 7.79 -10.58 12.22
CA GLY A 279 8.43 -10.15 13.46
C GLY A 279 7.55 -9.21 14.28
N PHE A 280 6.95 -8.23 13.64
CA PHE A 280 6.02 -7.30 14.29
C PHE A 280 4.78 -8.03 14.83
N VAL A 281 4.16 -8.90 14.04
CA VAL A 281 2.97 -9.65 14.46
C VAL A 281 3.24 -10.54 15.66
N ARG A 282 4.40 -11.21 15.72
CA ARG A 282 4.82 -12.02 16.89
C ARG A 282 5.01 -11.17 18.15
N GLY A 283 5.42 -9.93 17.99
CA GLY A 283 5.61 -8.98 19.11
C GLY A 283 4.32 -8.33 19.61
N LEU A 284 3.18 -8.53 18.94
CA LEU A 284 1.92 -7.96 19.37
C LEU A 284 1.48 -8.59 20.71
N PRO A 285 0.96 -7.78 21.65
CA PRO A 285 0.45 -8.30 22.90
C PRO A 285 -0.68 -9.29 22.66
N ASP A 286 -0.70 -10.37 23.45
CA ASP A 286 -1.83 -11.29 23.47
C ASP A 286 -3.11 -10.53 23.83
N ARG A 287 -4.20 -10.85 23.16
CA ARG A 287 -5.52 -10.35 23.57
C ARG A 287 -5.80 -10.88 24.98
N ARG A 288 -5.61 -10.06 25.99
CA ARG A 288 -6.25 -10.34 27.28
C ARG A 288 -7.77 -10.23 27.01
N ILE A 289 -8.44 -11.37 27.05
CA ILE A 289 -9.89 -11.43 27.08
C ILE A 289 -10.32 -10.54 28.25
N ARG A 290 -10.82 -9.34 27.95
CA ARG A 290 -11.51 -8.54 28.96
C ARG A 290 -12.85 -9.24 29.18
N HIS A 291 -12.88 -10.15 30.15
CA HIS A 291 -14.15 -10.57 30.75
C HIS A 291 -14.69 -9.35 31.50
N SER A 292 -15.69 -8.71 30.92
CA SER A 292 -16.57 -7.74 31.58
C SER A 292 -17.76 -8.47 32.15
#